data_c722f922706ff489461dd4505311444d
#
_entry.id   c722f922706ff489461dd4505311444d
#
_cell.length_a   1.000
_cell.length_b   1.000
_cell.length_c   1.000
_cell.angle_alpha   90.00
_cell.angle_beta   90.00
_cell.angle_gamma   90.00
#
_symmetry.space_group_name_H-M   'P 1'
#
loop_
_entity.id
_entity.type
_entity.pdbx_description
1 polymer ?
#
loop_
_entity_poly.entity_id
_entity_poly.type
_entity_poly.pdbx_seq_one_letter_code
_entity_poly.pdbx_strand_id
1 'polypeptide(L)'
;DEAHEGTTTALGDDVIKNLVKEGNGYDTKFLALSGTPFNILKEFDDNIYTWDYVMEQQRKAQWDELHFGDSNPYDELPELKIYTYDLGKILTDKSYVELEDKAFNFREFFRVWTGDIKHDHKAMPATAQVGDFVHESDVWSFLNLITKDDPDSHYPYANEEYRNLFRHALWMVPGVKEAKALSKLMKKHPVFGCGAFDIVNVAGDGDEEERSEDALQKVRQAINGAGNDGYTITLSCGKLTTGVTVPEWTAVFMLAGSFSTSAANYLQTIFRVQSPCNKDGKIKRCCYVFDFAPDRTLKMVAESAALS
;
A
#
# COMPACT_ATOMS: atom_id res chain seq x y z
N ASP A 1 3.77 8.66 -19.92
CA ASP A 1 3.75 7.75 -18.78
C ASP A 1 2.83 8.32 -17.70
N GLU A 2 2.16 7.45 -16.93
CA GLU A 2 1.14 7.84 -15.92
C GLU A 2 0.06 8.78 -16.50
N ALA A 3 -0.43 8.46 -17.70
CA ALA A 3 -1.36 9.30 -18.45
C ALA A 3 -2.68 9.61 -17.70
N HIS A 4 -3.04 8.79 -16.67
CA HIS A 4 -4.20 9.04 -15.83
C HIS A 4 -4.03 10.24 -14.87
N GLU A 5 -2.80 10.73 -14.68
CA GLU A 5 -2.50 11.90 -13.85
C GLU A 5 -2.45 13.17 -14.71
N GLY A 6 -3.56 13.88 -14.78
CA GLY A 6 -3.63 15.23 -15.34
C GLY A 6 -4.00 15.34 -16.81
N THR A 7 -3.99 14.27 -17.63
CA THR A 7 -4.40 14.34 -19.03
C THR A 7 -5.88 14.68 -19.23
N THR A 8 -6.71 14.31 -18.25
CA THR A 8 -8.15 14.61 -18.23
C THR A 8 -8.48 16.02 -17.70
N THR A 9 -7.46 16.81 -17.34
CA THR A 9 -7.66 18.19 -16.93
C THR A 9 -7.68 19.11 -18.15
N ALA A 10 -8.41 20.23 -18.10
CA ALA A 10 -8.45 21.20 -19.18
C ALA A 10 -7.04 21.70 -19.60
N LEU A 11 -6.14 21.85 -18.60
CA LEU A 11 -4.74 22.23 -18.86
C LEU A 11 -3.95 21.12 -19.56
N GLY A 12 -4.14 19.86 -19.13
CA GLY A 12 -3.49 18.69 -19.76
C GLY A 12 -3.96 18.51 -21.21
N ASP A 13 -5.25 18.63 -21.45
CA ASP A 13 -5.85 18.56 -22.78
C ASP A 13 -5.32 19.67 -23.72
N ASP A 14 -5.20 20.89 -23.24
CA ASP A 14 -4.59 21.99 -24.00
C ASP A 14 -3.10 21.73 -24.33
N VAL A 15 -2.33 21.15 -23.40
CA VAL A 15 -0.94 20.78 -23.66
C VAL A 15 -0.85 19.71 -24.73
N ILE A 16 -1.67 18.66 -24.65
CA ILE A 16 -1.70 17.58 -25.64
C ILE A 16 -2.08 18.12 -27.02
N LYS A 17 -3.15 18.91 -27.14
CA LYS A 17 -3.59 19.54 -28.39
C LYS A 17 -2.52 20.44 -29.02
N ASN A 18 -1.69 21.07 -28.20
CA ASN A 18 -0.59 21.90 -28.71
C ASN A 18 0.64 21.10 -29.13
N LEU A 19 0.86 19.92 -28.56
CA LEU A 19 2.00 19.06 -28.88
C LEU A 19 1.71 18.09 -30.02
N VAL A 20 0.49 17.56 -30.09
CA VAL A 20 0.07 16.65 -31.15
C VAL A 20 -0.36 17.47 -32.38
N LYS A 21 0.46 17.47 -33.41
CA LYS A 21 0.19 18.20 -34.65
C LYS A 21 -0.03 17.20 -35.78
N GLU A 22 -1.13 17.39 -36.50
CA GLU A 22 -1.50 16.64 -37.68
C GLU A 22 -1.54 17.57 -38.91
N GLY A 23 -1.13 17.08 -40.06
CA GLY A 23 -1.12 17.84 -41.33
C GLY A 23 0.14 18.71 -41.50
N ASN A 24 0.24 19.37 -42.66
CA ASN A 24 1.37 20.23 -43.09
C ASN A 24 2.76 19.59 -42.90
N GLY A 25 2.89 18.28 -43.10
CA GLY A 25 4.16 17.55 -42.95
C GLY A 25 4.48 17.10 -41.52
N TYR A 26 3.58 17.32 -40.55
CA TYR A 26 3.66 16.77 -39.20
C TYR A 26 2.79 15.52 -39.08
N ASP A 27 3.35 14.45 -38.55
CA ASP A 27 2.66 13.20 -38.21
C ASP A 27 3.07 12.81 -36.77
N THR A 28 2.57 13.57 -35.81
CA THR A 28 2.87 13.33 -34.37
C THR A 28 2.09 12.13 -33.90
N LYS A 29 2.79 11.11 -33.41
CA LYS A 29 2.18 9.96 -32.74
C LYS A 29 2.12 10.22 -31.26
N PHE A 30 0.95 9.98 -30.66
CA PHE A 30 0.74 10.09 -29.21
C PHE A 30 0.54 8.69 -28.62
N LEU A 31 1.36 8.35 -27.63
CA LEU A 31 1.24 7.11 -26.88
C LEU A 31 0.98 7.45 -25.41
N ALA A 32 -0.20 7.10 -24.91
CA ALA A 32 -0.55 7.20 -23.51
C ALA A 32 -0.25 5.87 -22.81
N LEU A 33 0.53 5.93 -21.73
CA LEU A 33 0.85 4.77 -20.90
C LEU A 33 0.28 4.99 -19.49
N SER A 34 -0.36 3.98 -18.92
CA SER A 34 -0.86 4.02 -17.56
C SER A 34 -0.94 2.63 -16.97
N GLY A 35 -0.48 2.47 -15.72
CA GLY A 35 -0.66 1.25 -14.94
C GLY A 35 -2.07 1.12 -14.35
N THR A 36 -2.83 2.23 -14.30
CA THR A 36 -4.20 2.28 -13.73
C THR A 36 -5.11 3.16 -14.59
N PRO A 37 -5.51 2.70 -15.79
CA PRO A 37 -6.14 3.52 -16.81
C PRO A 37 -7.65 3.79 -16.59
N PHE A 38 -8.21 3.54 -15.41
CA PHE A 38 -9.65 3.57 -15.12
C PHE A 38 -10.38 4.83 -15.58
N ASN A 39 -9.71 5.98 -15.56
CA ASN A 39 -10.31 7.26 -15.90
C ASN A 39 -10.14 7.63 -17.37
N ILE A 40 -9.16 7.06 -18.06
CA ILE A 40 -8.77 7.49 -19.41
C ILE A 40 -9.21 6.53 -20.52
N LEU A 41 -9.57 5.28 -20.21
CA LEU A 41 -9.96 4.28 -21.22
C LEU A 41 -11.10 4.75 -22.12
N LYS A 42 -12.02 5.58 -21.61
CA LYS A 42 -13.16 6.10 -22.35
C LYS A 42 -12.79 7.19 -23.38
N GLU A 43 -11.57 7.72 -23.30
CA GLU A 43 -11.07 8.77 -24.20
C GLU A 43 -10.38 8.19 -25.45
N PHE A 44 -10.12 6.88 -25.44
CA PHE A 44 -9.50 6.16 -26.53
C PHE A 44 -10.50 5.18 -27.15
N ASP A 45 -10.63 5.20 -28.48
CA ASP A 45 -11.49 4.26 -29.20
C ASP A 45 -10.80 2.90 -29.40
N ASP A 46 -10.44 2.54 -30.64
CA ASP A 46 -10.04 1.17 -31.01
C ASP A 46 -8.53 0.84 -30.83
N ASN A 47 -7.69 1.79 -30.47
CA ASN A 47 -6.23 1.62 -30.40
C ASN A 47 -5.74 1.44 -28.96
N ILE A 48 -6.38 0.55 -28.21
CA ILE A 48 -6.03 0.25 -26.82
C ILE A 48 -5.36 -1.13 -26.77
N TYR A 49 -4.18 -1.18 -26.15
CA TYR A 49 -3.54 -2.43 -25.78
C TYR A 49 -3.55 -2.55 -24.26
N THR A 50 -4.13 -3.62 -23.74
CA THR A 50 -4.15 -3.90 -22.30
C THR A 50 -3.23 -5.08 -21.99
N TRP A 51 -2.52 -4.94 -20.86
CA TRP A 51 -1.73 -6.01 -20.29
C TRP A 51 -1.87 -5.93 -18.77
N ASP A 52 -2.62 -6.84 -18.19
CA ASP A 52 -2.94 -6.84 -16.77
C ASP A 52 -2.23 -7.96 -16.01
N TYR A 53 -2.38 -7.92 -14.68
CA TYR A 53 -1.81 -8.92 -13.78
C TYR A 53 -2.29 -10.36 -14.11
N VAL A 54 -3.55 -10.53 -14.48
CA VAL A 54 -4.12 -11.86 -14.80
C VAL A 54 -3.48 -12.42 -16.06
N MET A 55 -3.37 -11.59 -17.11
CA MET A 55 -2.70 -11.96 -18.36
C MET A 55 -1.23 -12.32 -18.13
N GLU A 56 -0.54 -11.55 -17.27
CA GLU A 56 0.85 -11.80 -16.91
C GLU A 56 1.03 -13.16 -16.23
N GLN A 57 0.19 -13.46 -15.22
CA GLN A 57 0.25 -14.74 -14.52
C GLN A 57 -0.16 -15.92 -15.41
N GLN A 58 -1.12 -15.74 -16.31
CA GLN A 58 -1.47 -16.73 -17.32
C GLN A 58 -0.30 -17.02 -18.28
N ARG A 59 0.37 -15.97 -18.77
CA ARG A 59 1.55 -16.13 -19.61
C ARG A 59 2.69 -16.80 -18.89
N LYS A 60 2.91 -16.45 -17.62
CA LYS A 60 3.89 -17.12 -16.77
C LYS A 60 3.62 -18.63 -16.69
N ALA A 61 2.36 -19.02 -16.42
CA ALA A 61 1.98 -20.42 -16.26
C ALA A 61 2.06 -21.23 -17.57
N GLN A 62 1.80 -20.60 -18.71
CA GLN A 62 1.73 -21.24 -20.01
C GLN A 62 3.06 -21.16 -20.79
N TRP A 63 4.07 -20.46 -20.27
CA TRP A 63 5.29 -20.19 -21.04
C TRP A 63 5.98 -21.45 -21.53
N ASP A 64 6.18 -22.41 -20.65
CA ASP A 64 6.92 -23.65 -20.95
C ASP A 64 6.23 -24.53 -22.00
N GLU A 65 4.89 -24.43 -22.09
CA GLU A 65 4.10 -25.13 -23.11
C GLU A 65 4.21 -24.47 -24.51
N LEU A 66 4.25 -23.12 -24.51
CA LEU A 66 4.25 -22.33 -25.73
C LEU A 66 5.66 -22.04 -26.27
N HIS A 67 6.67 -22.08 -25.41
CA HIS A 67 8.06 -21.70 -25.69
C HIS A 67 9.03 -22.75 -25.14
N PHE A 68 8.87 -24.00 -25.54
CA PHE A 68 9.69 -25.11 -25.08
C PHE A 68 11.17 -24.87 -25.25
N GLY A 69 11.92 -24.86 -24.14
CA GLY A 69 13.37 -24.68 -24.13
C GLY A 69 13.85 -23.21 -23.97
N ASP A 70 12.92 -22.24 -24.04
CA ASP A 70 13.24 -20.84 -23.78
C ASP A 70 13.10 -20.49 -22.29
N SER A 71 13.93 -19.58 -21.81
CA SER A 71 13.79 -19.08 -20.43
C SER A 71 12.51 -18.28 -20.27
N ASN A 72 11.78 -18.53 -19.20
CA ASN A 72 10.53 -17.83 -18.91
C ASN A 72 10.82 -16.40 -18.40
N PRO A 73 10.51 -15.33 -19.17
CA PRO A 73 10.79 -13.96 -18.78
C PRO A 73 9.93 -13.49 -17.59
N TYR A 74 8.86 -14.20 -17.26
CA TYR A 74 7.96 -13.89 -16.15
C TYR A 74 8.30 -14.67 -14.87
N ASP A 75 9.33 -15.53 -14.89
CA ASP A 75 9.59 -16.46 -13.77
C ASP A 75 9.92 -15.72 -12.47
N GLU A 76 10.57 -14.56 -12.55
CA GLU A 76 10.91 -13.75 -11.39
C GLU A 76 9.76 -12.89 -10.84
N LEU A 77 8.62 -12.79 -11.57
CA LEU A 77 7.46 -12.01 -11.12
C LEU A 77 6.73 -12.75 -9.99
N PRO A 78 6.59 -12.11 -8.80
CA PRO A 78 5.93 -12.75 -7.67
C PRO A 78 4.42 -12.86 -7.85
N GLU A 79 3.83 -13.93 -7.34
CA GLU A 79 2.39 -14.08 -7.20
C GLU A 79 1.87 -13.15 -6.10
N LEU A 80 0.80 -12.39 -6.38
CA LEU A 80 0.15 -11.49 -5.43
C LEU A 80 -0.95 -12.24 -4.67
N LYS A 81 -0.83 -12.26 -3.32
CA LYS A 81 -1.83 -12.88 -2.42
C LYS A 81 -2.48 -11.80 -1.58
N ILE A 82 -3.81 -11.69 -1.66
CA ILE A 82 -4.60 -10.71 -0.92
C ILE A 82 -5.33 -11.40 0.23
N TYR A 83 -5.09 -10.94 1.45
CA TYR A 83 -5.78 -11.38 2.66
C TYR A 83 -6.60 -10.22 3.23
N THR A 84 -7.82 -10.53 3.63
CA THR A 84 -8.72 -9.53 4.22
C THR A 84 -9.09 -9.90 5.64
N TYR A 85 -9.14 -8.89 6.51
CA TYR A 85 -9.55 -9.00 7.90
C TYR A 85 -10.64 -7.98 8.19
N ASP A 86 -11.74 -8.42 8.77
CA ASP A 86 -12.84 -7.53 9.14
C ASP A 86 -12.63 -6.96 10.55
N LEU A 87 -11.98 -5.80 10.62
CA LEU A 87 -11.76 -5.11 11.90
C LEU A 87 -13.06 -4.66 12.54
N GLY A 88 -14.10 -4.37 11.77
CA GLY A 88 -15.42 -4.01 12.30
C GLY A 88 -16.08 -5.12 13.11
N LYS A 89 -15.77 -6.38 12.79
CA LYS A 89 -16.22 -7.55 13.58
C LYS A 89 -15.31 -7.87 14.78
N ILE A 90 -14.03 -7.54 14.65
CA ILE A 90 -13.03 -7.82 15.68
C ILE A 90 -13.08 -6.75 16.77
N LEU A 91 -13.21 -5.48 16.37
CA LEU A 91 -13.34 -4.35 17.28
C LEU A 91 -14.83 -4.04 17.46
N THR A 92 -15.34 -4.30 18.63
CA THR A 92 -16.78 -4.20 18.94
C THR A 92 -17.30 -2.76 19.07
N ASP A 93 -16.43 -1.75 19.02
CA ASP A 93 -16.81 -0.35 19.10
C ASP A 93 -17.33 0.14 17.75
N LYS A 94 -18.63 0.45 17.69
CA LYS A 94 -19.32 0.96 16.49
C LYS A 94 -18.87 2.35 16.03
N SER A 95 -18.07 3.06 16.82
CA SER A 95 -17.53 4.38 16.46
C SER A 95 -16.57 4.35 15.26
N TYR A 96 -16.04 3.17 14.94
CA TYR A 96 -15.13 2.98 13.81
C TYR A 96 -15.81 2.61 12.48
N VAL A 97 -17.13 2.56 12.45
CA VAL A 97 -17.88 2.25 11.23
C VAL A 97 -18.29 3.55 10.54
N GLU A 98 -17.95 3.72 9.26
CA GLU A 98 -18.39 4.85 8.47
C GLU A 98 -19.90 4.79 8.21
N LEU A 99 -20.48 5.96 7.87
CA LEU A 99 -21.91 6.13 7.50
C LEU A 99 -22.40 4.97 6.63
N GLU A 100 -23.52 4.37 7.04
CA GLU A 100 -24.22 3.25 6.37
C GLU A 100 -23.64 1.84 6.67
N ASP A 101 -22.86 1.65 7.73
CA ASP A 101 -22.30 0.35 8.15
C ASP A 101 -21.45 -0.37 7.07
N LYS A 102 -20.84 0.39 6.11
CA LYS A 102 -20.19 -0.20 4.94
C LYS A 102 -18.67 -0.24 4.97
N ALA A 103 -18.01 0.53 5.83
CA ALA A 103 -16.55 0.56 5.84
C ALA A 103 -15.97 0.92 7.20
N PHE A 104 -14.79 0.35 7.50
CA PHE A 104 -14.04 0.67 8.71
C PHE A 104 -13.37 2.05 8.59
N ASN A 105 -13.59 2.90 9.60
CA ASN A 105 -13.06 4.27 9.63
C ASN A 105 -11.64 4.31 10.23
N PHE A 106 -10.63 4.11 9.39
CA PHE A 106 -9.23 4.17 9.81
C PHE A 106 -8.81 5.54 10.37
N ARG A 107 -9.39 6.64 9.87
CA ARG A 107 -9.05 7.99 10.37
C ARG A 107 -9.50 8.17 11.80
N GLU A 108 -10.68 7.68 12.16
CA GLU A 108 -11.15 7.70 13.54
C GLU A 108 -10.35 6.72 14.42
N PHE A 109 -10.12 5.52 13.94
CA PHE A 109 -9.37 4.50 14.68
C PHE A 109 -7.94 4.96 15.04
N PHE A 110 -7.23 5.57 14.09
CA PHE A 110 -5.89 6.10 14.28
C PHE A 110 -5.88 7.59 14.66
N ARG A 111 -7.00 8.16 15.08
CA ARG A 111 -7.08 9.59 15.39
C ARG A 111 -6.08 9.98 16.49
N VAL A 112 -5.30 11.01 16.19
CA VAL A 112 -4.28 11.57 17.10
C VAL A 112 -4.85 12.74 17.87
N TRP A 113 -4.58 12.80 19.17
CA TRP A 113 -5.01 13.90 20.02
C TRP A 113 -4.23 15.18 19.70
N THR A 114 -4.97 16.24 19.43
CA THR A 114 -4.42 17.56 19.07
C THR A 114 -4.29 18.50 20.25
N GLY A 115 -4.80 18.13 21.43
CA GLY A 115 -4.89 18.98 22.61
C GLY A 115 -6.12 19.90 22.61
N ASP A 116 -6.97 19.85 21.57
CA ASP A 116 -8.20 20.64 21.52
C ASP A 116 -9.39 19.85 22.10
N ILE A 117 -9.69 20.17 23.36
CA ILE A 117 -10.79 19.55 24.11
C ILE A 117 -12.16 19.76 23.45
N LYS A 118 -12.31 20.79 22.59
CA LYS A 118 -13.58 21.06 21.91
C LYS A 118 -13.84 20.11 20.72
N HIS A 119 -12.79 19.59 20.13
CA HIS A 119 -12.86 18.64 19.01
C HIS A 119 -12.76 17.19 19.48
N ASP A 120 -12.07 16.95 20.58
CA ASP A 120 -11.90 15.62 21.16
C ASP A 120 -12.96 15.37 22.21
N HIS A 121 -14.14 14.94 21.78
CA HIS A 121 -15.30 14.65 22.66
C HIS A 121 -15.05 13.49 23.65
N LYS A 122 -13.89 12.82 23.58
CA LYS A 122 -13.48 11.76 24.51
C LYS A 122 -12.51 12.33 25.55
N ALA A 123 -12.79 12.10 26.82
CA ALA A 123 -11.88 12.45 27.89
C ALA A 123 -10.57 11.67 27.75
N MET A 124 -9.47 12.37 27.51
CA MET A 124 -8.15 11.76 27.47
C MET A 124 -7.61 11.55 28.89
N PRO A 125 -6.84 10.47 29.13
CA PRO A 125 -6.14 10.28 30.41
C PRO A 125 -5.27 11.49 30.74
N ALA A 126 -5.14 11.81 32.03
CA ALA A 126 -4.30 12.94 32.49
C ALA A 126 -2.82 12.81 32.08
N THR A 127 -2.37 11.61 31.73
CA THR A 127 -1.01 11.31 31.26
C THR A 127 -0.84 11.43 29.75
N ALA A 128 -1.95 11.62 29.00
CA ALA A 128 -1.89 11.72 27.54
C ALA A 128 -1.20 13.00 27.10
N GLN A 129 -0.39 12.90 26.06
CA GLN A 129 0.31 14.01 25.46
C GLN A 129 -0.25 14.30 24.07
N VAL A 130 -0.17 15.56 23.63
CA VAL A 130 -0.46 15.90 22.23
C VAL A 130 0.39 15.02 21.31
N GLY A 131 -0.27 14.40 20.33
CA GLY A 131 0.38 13.44 19.46
C GLY A 131 0.22 11.98 19.85
N ASP A 132 -0.39 11.66 21.00
CA ASP A 132 -0.79 10.29 21.33
C ASP A 132 -2.13 9.94 20.66
N PHE A 133 -2.42 8.65 20.49
CA PHE A 133 -3.69 8.22 19.93
C PHE A 133 -4.86 8.48 20.89
N VAL A 134 -5.97 8.96 20.38
CA VAL A 134 -7.22 9.08 21.16
C VAL A 134 -7.73 7.70 21.58
N HIS A 135 -7.52 6.70 20.72
CA HIS A 135 -7.92 5.31 20.93
C HIS A 135 -6.70 4.39 21.12
N GLU A 136 -5.71 4.84 21.93
CA GLU A 136 -4.44 4.11 22.10
C GLU A 136 -4.63 2.66 22.52
N SER A 137 -5.61 2.38 23.41
CA SER A 137 -5.92 1.03 23.86
C SER A 137 -6.38 0.11 22.73
N ASP A 138 -7.13 0.65 21.77
CA ASP A 138 -7.66 -0.12 20.66
C ASP A 138 -6.58 -0.36 19.58
N VAL A 139 -5.75 0.66 19.32
CA VAL A 139 -4.57 0.51 18.47
C VAL A 139 -3.59 -0.51 19.08
N TRP A 140 -3.38 -0.47 20.41
CA TRP A 140 -2.58 -1.46 21.11
C TRP A 140 -3.16 -2.87 21.00
N SER A 141 -4.47 -3.00 21.12
CA SER A 141 -5.18 -4.27 20.96
C SER A 141 -5.06 -4.81 19.54
N PHE A 142 -5.10 -3.94 18.54
CA PHE A 142 -4.83 -4.30 17.14
C PHE A 142 -3.40 -4.83 16.96
N LEU A 143 -2.38 -4.16 17.51
CA LEU A 143 -1.00 -4.62 17.46
C LEU A 143 -0.84 -5.99 18.15
N ASN A 144 -1.45 -6.17 19.31
CA ASN A 144 -1.46 -7.47 19.99
C ASN A 144 -2.13 -8.55 19.14
N LEU A 145 -3.23 -8.22 18.47
CA LEU A 145 -3.97 -9.16 17.63
C LEU A 145 -3.11 -9.68 16.48
N ILE A 146 -2.49 -8.78 15.71
CA ILE A 146 -1.71 -9.15 14.54
C ILE A 146 -0.38 -9.86 14.87
N THR A 147 0.02 -9.82 16.14
CA THR A 147 1.23 -10.48 16.67
C THR A 147 0.92 -11.68 17.58
N LYS A 148 -0.38 -12.00 17.76
CA LYS A 148 -0.80 -13.08 18.66
C LYS A 148 -0.29 -14.42 18.16
N ASP A 149 0.58 -15.03 18.94
CA ASP A 149 1.06 -16.39 18.71
C ASP A 149 -0.03 -17.39 19.14
N ASP A 150 -0.72 -17.91 18.16
CA ASP A 150 -1.82 -18.84 18.33
C ASP A 150 -1.73 -19.84 17.15
N PRO A 151 -1.68 -21.17 17.42
CA PRO A 151 -1.59 -22.18 16.34
C PRO A 151 -2.70 -22.09 15.31
N ASP A 152 -3.86 -21.60 15.69
CA ASP A 152 -5.02 -21.39 14.81
C ASP A 152 -5.06 -19.97 14.21
N SER A 153 -4.06 -19.13 14.54
CA SER A 153 -3.99 -17.75 14.07
C SER A 153 -3.41 -17.68 12.67
N HIS A 154 -4.08 -16.92 11.81
CA HIS A 154 -3.59 -16.56 10.50
C HIS A 154 -3.12 -15.10 10.43
N TYR A 155 -2.80 -14.50 11.57
CA TYR A 155 -2.36 -13.10 11.64
C TYR A 155 -0.91 -12.93 11.17
N PRO A 156 -0.61 -11.80 10.49
CA PRO A 156 0.62 -11.67 9.71
C PRO A 156 1.93 -11.70 10.51
N TYR A 157 1.90 -11.38 11.79
CA TYR A 157 3.10 -11.40 12.63
C TYR A 157 3.01 -12.39 13.79
N ALA A 158 2.10 -13.37 13.71
CA ALA A 158 1.82 -14.32 14.77
C ALA A 158 3.03 -15.17 15.15
N ASN A 159 3.84 -15.59 14.18
CA ASN A 159 4.99 -16.45 14.40
C ASN A 159 6.19 -16.03 13.53
N GLU A 160 7.33 -16.67 13.76
CA GLU A 160 8.58 -16.37 13.05
C GLU A 160 8.51 -16.70 11.56
N GLU A 161 7.82 -17.79 11.18
CA GLU A 161 7.64 -18.17 9.78
C GLU A 161 6.93 -17.05 9.01
N TYR A 162 5.82 -16.54 9.54
CA TYR A 162 5.10 -15.42 8.93
C TYR A 162 5.92 -14.13 8.91
N ARG A 163 6.66 -13.82 9.99
CA ARG A 163 7.56 -12.65 10.02
C ARG A 163 8.63 -12.74 8.94
N ASN A 164 9.14 -13.94 8.68
CA ASN A 164 10.10 -14.17 7.60
C ASN A 164 9.50 -13.99 6.20
N LEU A 165 8.24 -14.36 5.99
CA LEU A 165 7.52 -14.09 4.75
C LEU A 165 7.30 -12.59 4.52
N PHE A 166 7.05 -11.83 5.60
CA PHE A 166 6.75 -10.39 5.56
C PHE A 166 7.91 -9.54 6.09
N ARG A 167 9.13 -9.97 5.82
CA ARG A 167 10.37 -9.41 6.37
C ARG A 167 10.51 -7.90 6.18
N HIS A 168 10.15 -7.41 5.00
CA HIS A 168 10.15 -5.99 4.66
C HIS A 168 8.75 -5.60 4.22
N ALA A 169 8.05 -4.83 5.04
CA ALA A 169 6.66 -4.47 4.81
C ALA A 169 6.46 -2.96 4.66
N LEU A 170 5.51 -2.58 3.80
CA LEU A 170 4.99 -1.22 3.66
C LEU A 170 3.63 -1.13 4.36
N TRP A 171 3.48 -0.20 5.31
CA TRP A 171 2.22 0.06 5.98
C TRP A 171 1.66 1.41 5.56
N MET A 172 0.51 1.39 4.93
CA MET A 172 -0.21 2.59 4.53
C MET A 172 -1.10 3.06 5.66
N VAL A 173 -0.81 4.23 6.22
CA VAL A 173 -1.52 4.82 7.36
C VAL A 173 -2.24 6.11 6.95
N PRO A 174 -3.27 6.57 7.71
CA PRO A 174 -4.14 7.66 7.27
C PRO A 174 -3.46 9.03 7.13
N GLY A 175 -2.37 9.29 7.85
CA GLY A 175 -1.72 10.59 7.83
C GLY A 175 -0.36 10.62 8.50
N VAL A 176 0.30 11.78 8.44
CA VAL A 176 1.66 12.01 8.97
C VAL A 176 1.69 11.90 10.50
N LYS A 177 0.70 12.50 11.18
CA LYS A 177 0.59 12.46 12.64
C LYS A 177 0.33 11.04 13.14
N GLU A 178 -0.51 10.30 12.42
CA GLU A 178 -0.85 8.91 12.68
C GLU A 178 0.37 8.00 12.49
N ALA A 179 1.17 8.22 11.45
CA ALA A 179 2.43 7.48 11.23
C ALA A 179 3.42 7.69 12.38
N LYS A 180 3.56 8.95 12.84
CA LYS A 180 4.45 9.31 13.95
C LYS A 180 3.98 8.65 15.26
N ALA A 181 2.69 8.74 15.56
CA ALA A 181 2.11 8.12 16.75
C ALA A 181 2.25 6.60 16.72
N LEU A 182 1.98 5.97 15.57
CA LEU A 182 2.11 4.52 15.41
C LEU A 182 3.55 4.06 15.57
N SER A 183 4.52 4.76 14.96
CA SER A 183 5.94 4.46 15.15
C SER A 183 6.37 4.53 16.62
N LYS A 184 5.89 5.55 17.37
CA LYS A 184 6.14 5.68 18.80
C LYS A 184 5.54 4.53 19.61
N LEU A 185 4.32 4.11 19.27
CA LEU A 185 3.61 3.05 19.95
C LEU A 185 4.24 1.68 19.64
N MET A 186 4.57 1.39 18.38
CA MET A 186 5.20 0.13 17.96
C MET A 186 6.57 -0.08 18.63
N LYS A 187 7.36 0.98 18.83
CA LYS A 187 8.64 0.89 19.54
C LYS A 187 8.50 0.50 21.01
N LYS A 188 7.32 0.67 21.61
CA LYS A 188 7.01 0.22 22.97
C LYS A 188 6.41 -1.20 23.01
N HIS A 189 5.94 -1.69 21.84
CA HIS A 189 5.25 -2.97 21.78
C HIS A 189 6.23 -4.15 21.96
N PRO A 190 5.87 -5.20 22.72
CA PRO A 190 6.79 -6.32 23.04
C PRO A 190 7.38 -7.01 21.80
N VAL A 191 6.61 -7.14 20.73
CA VAL A 191 7.09 -7.79 19.50
C VAL A 191 7.82 -6.80 18.60
N PHE A 192 7.20 -5.65 18.27
CA PHE A 192 7.78 -4.69 17.34
C PHE A 192 8.95 -3.88 17.96
N GLY A 193 8.95 -3.70 19.27
CA GLY A 193 10.00 -2.99 20.02
C GLY A 193 11.12 -3.89 20.57
N CYS A 194 11.13 -5.19 20.25
CA CYS A 194 12.13 -6.13 20.78
C CYS A 194 13.56 -5.95 20.19
N GLY A 195 13.71 -5.04 19.22
CA GLY A 195 15.00 -4.79 18.54
C GLY A 195 15.19 -5.57 17.23
N ALA A 196 14.32 -6.53 16.92
CA ALA A 196 14.35 -7.24 15.64
C ALA A 196 13.70 -6.45 14.48
N PHE A 197 12.84 -5.48 14.80
CA PHE A 197 12.13 -4.66 13.82
C PHE A 197 12.70 -3.24 13.78
N ASP A 198 13.01 -2.76 12.59
CA ASP A 198 13.25 -1.33 12.34
C ASP A 198 11.98 -0.68 11.79
N ILE A 199 11.43 0.29 12.55
CA ILE A 199 10.20 1.01 12.20
C ILE A 199 10.60 2.35 11.53
N VAL A 200 10.47 2.40 10.21
CA VAL A 200 10.90 3.51 9.36
C VAL A 200 9.70 4.40 9.02
N ASN A 201 9.62 5.58 9.64
CA ASN A 201 8.60 6.55 9.28
C ASN A 201 9.08 7.42 8.10
N VAL A 202 8.39 7.33 6.97
CA VAL A 202 8.63 8.14 5.76
C VAL A 202 7.45 9.05 5.42
N ALA A 203 6.43 9.10 6.26
CA ALA A 203 5.28 9.97 6.06
C ALA A 203 5.64 11.47 6.25
N GLY A 204 6.70 11.75 6.99
CA GLY A 204 7.17 13.10 7.35
C GLY A 204 7.19 13.34 8.86
N ASP A 205 7.85 14.42 9.28
CA ASP A 205 8.02 14.77 10.69
C ASP A 205 7.20 16.00 11.15
N GLY A 206 6.16 16.37 10.44
CA GLY A 206 5.32 17.51 10.77
C GLY A 206 4.88 18.30 9.55
N ASP A 207 5.02 19.62 9.56
CA ASP A 207 4.51 20.52 8.52
C ASP A 207 5.38 20.55 7.24
N GLU A 208 6.60 20.01 7.26
CA GLU A 208 7.47 19.89 6.08
C GLU A 208 7.34 18.50 5.45
N GLU A 209 7.01 18.49 4.16
CA GLU A 209 7.02 17.25 3.37
C GLU A 209 8.46 16.78 3.15
N GLU A 210 8.78 15.59 3.62
CA GLU A 210 10.05 14.94 3.30
C GLU A 210 10.13 14.66 1.80
N ARG A 211 11.29 14.91 1.18
CA ARG A 211 11.48 14.59 -0.25
C ARG A 211 11.41 13.08 -0.47
N SER A 212 10.82 12.64 -1.58
CA SER A 212 10.68 11.21 -1.89
C SER A 212 12.03 10.50 -1.99
N GLU A 213 13.07 11.19 -2.42
CA GLU A 213 14.43 10.66 -2.51
C GLU A 213 15.02 10.37 -1.12
N ASP A 214 14.81 11.26 -0.15
CA ASP A 214 15.28 11.08 1.23
C ASP A 214 14.52 9.94 1.90
N ALA A 215 13.21 9.84 1.67
CA ALA A 215 12.38 8.75 2.14
C ALA A 215 12.85 7.38 1.60
N LEU A 216 13.15 7.30 0.29
CA LEU A 216 13.67 6.08 -0.32
C LEU A 216 15.03 5.68 0.25
N GLN A 217 15.91 6.65 0.47
CA GLN A 217 17.23 6.41 1.06
C GLN A 217 17.11 5.85 2.48
N LYS A 218 16.21 6.40 3.31
CA LYS A 218 15.93 5.88 4.66
C LYS A 218 15.47 4.40 4.62
N VAL A 219 14.54 4.08 3.72
CA VAL A 219 14.06 2.70 3.57
C VAL A 219 15.19 1.76 3.17
N ARG A 220 16.00 2.13 2.18
CA ARG A 220 17.13 1.31 1.74
C ARG A 220 18.18 1.10 2.83
N GLN A 221 18.48 2.16 3.60
CA GLN A 221 19.39 2.06 4.74
C GLN A 221 18.87 1.11 5.81
N ALA A 222 17.58 1.17 6.15
CA ALA A 222 16.96 0.28 7.10
C ALA A 222 16.96 -1.18 6.63
N ILE A 223 16.59 -1.44 5.37
CA ILE A 223 16.63 -2.79 4.77
C ILE A 223 18.05 -3.37 4.79
N ASN A 224 19.05 -2.56 4.41
CA ASN A 224 20.44 -2.98 4.43
C ASN A 224 20.94 -3.20 5.88
N GLY A 225 20.53 -2.35 6.82
CA GLY A 225 20.87 -2.47 8.24
C GLY A 225 20.24 -3.68 8.92
N ALA A 226 19.05 -4.10 8.49
CA ALA A 226 18.38 -5.29 9.02
C ALA A 226 19.12 -6.60 8.72
N GLY A 227 19.95 -6.63 7.68
CA GLY A 227 20.70 -7.83 7.29
C GLY A 227 19.79 -9.01 6.94
N ASN A 228 20.25 -10.22 7.31
CA ASN A 228 19.51 -11.46 6.99
C ASN A 228 18.49 -11.85 8.06
N ASP A 229 18.56 -11.30 9.27
CA ASP A 229 17.76 -11.72 10.41
C ASP A 229 16.77 -10.65 10.90
N GLY A 230 16.98 -9.38 10.53
CA GLY A 230 16.12 -8.27 10.93
C GLY A 230 14.91 -8.07 10.01
N TYR A 231 13.97 -7.30 10.49
CA TYR A 231 12.71 -6.95 9.81
C TYR A 231 12.57 -5.44 9.69
N THR A 232 11.93 -4.96 8.63
CA THR A 232 11.62 -3.53 8.49
C THR A 232 10.14 -3.31 8.24
N ILE A 233 9.60 -2.27 8.87
CA ILE A 233 8.23 -1.79 8.62
C ILE A 233 8.32 -0.32 8.22
N THR A 234 7.98 -0.03 6.97
CA THR A 234 7.93 1.33 6.45
C THR A 234 6.54 1.90 6.65
N LEU A 235 6.41 2.98 7.40
CA LEU A 235 5.14 3.70 7.59
C LEU A 235 5.04 4.85 6.59
N SER A 236 4.00 4.84 5.75
CA SER A 236 3.74 5.88 4.75
C SER A 236 2.27 6.30 4.74
N CYS A 237 1.99 7.53 4.37
CA CYS A 237 0.63 8.06 4.15
C CYS A 237 0.38 8.55 2.72
N GLY A 238 1.14 8.02 1.75
CA GLY A 238 1.04 8.38 0.34
C GLY A 238 2.39 8.51 -0.35
N LYS A 239 3.47 8.74 0.40
CA LYS A 239 4.82 8.72 -0.17
C LYS A 239 5.22 7.30 -0.58
N LEU A 240 6.05 7.21 -1.61
CA LEU A 240 6.55 5.95 -2.17
C LEU A 240 5.46 5.04 -2.77
N THR A 241 4.23 5.54 -2.98
CA THR A 241 3.16 4.80 -3.66
C THR A 241 3.27 4.91 -5.18
N THR A 242 3.93 5.96 -5.70
CA THR A 242 4.17 6.17 -7.13
C THR A 242 5.64 6.44 -7.39
N GLY A 243 6.12 6.09 -8.59
CA GLY A 243 7.47 6.44 -9.06
C GLY A 243 8.66 5.81 -8.33
N VAL A 244 8.43 4.88 -7.38
CA VAL A 244 9.49 4.27 -6.56
C VAL A 244 9.41 2.77 -6.60
N THR A 245 10.57 2.12 -6.68
CA THR A 245 10.69 0.66 -6.62
C THR A 245 11.58 0.25 -5.45
N VAL A 246 11.04 -0.58 -4.54
CA VAL A 246 11.76 -1.24 -3.45
C VAL A 246 11.50 -2.75 -3.60
N PRO A 247 12.37 -3.48 -4.30
CA PRO A 247 12.14 -4.88 -4.64
C PRO A 247 12.00 -5.78 -3.41
N GLU A 248 12.63 -5.41 -2.30
CA GLU A 248 12.63 -6.16 -1.05
C GLU A 248 11.30 -6.13 -0.30
N TRP A 249 10.40 -5.18 -0.60
CA TRP A 249 9.08 -5.21 0.02
C TRP A 249 8.31 -6.47 -0.40
N THR A 250 7.92 -7.26 0.58
CA THR A 250 7.18 -8.51 0.40
C THR A 250 5.73 -8.40 0.83
N ALA A 251 5.38 -7.39 1.62
CA ALA A 251 4.01 -7.20 2.09
C ALA A 251 3.61 -5.73 2.14
N VAL A 252 2.33 -5.45 1.86
CA VAL A 252 1.69 -4.16 2.11
C VAL A 252 0.50 -4.32 3.03
N PHE A 253 0.40 -3.42 4.02
CA PHE A 253 -0.70 -3.34 4.99
C PHE A 253 -1.53 -2.10 4.68
N MET A 254 -2.78 -2.30 4.32
CA MET A 254 -3.71 -1.24 3.94
C MET A 254 -4.51 -0.77 5.16
N LEU A 255 -3.90 0.12 5.96
CA LEU A 255 -4.49 0.74 7.15
C LEU A 255 -4.98 2.16 6.90
N ALA A 256 -5.09 2.56 5.65
CA ALA A 256 -5.57 3.87 5.22
C ALA A 256 -6.60 3.74 4.10
N GLY A 257 -7.26 4.86 3.81
CA GLY A 257 -8.29 4.93 2.79
C GLY A 257 -9.69 4.75 3.37
N SER A 258 -10.67 5.05 2.55
CA SER A 258 -12.10 4.93 2.83
C SER A 258 -12.75 4.08 1.75
N PHE A 259 -14.03 3.81 1.90
CA PHE A 259 -14.81 3.16 0.83
C PHE A 259 -14.77 3.94 -0.51
N SER A 260 -14.52 5.25 -0.44
CA SER A 260 -14.38 6.13 -1.61
C SER A 260 -12.96 6.16 -2.21
N THR A 261 -12.01 5.40 -1.67
CA THR A 261 -10.65 5.30 -2.25
C THR A 261 -10.76 4.82 -3.70
N SER A 262 -10.07 5.49 -4.62
CA SER A 262 -10.08 5.09 -6.03
C SER A 262 -9.38 3.76 -6.25
N ALA A 263 -9.89 2.95 -7.17
CA ALA A 263 -9.26 1.69 -7.56
C ALA A 263 -7.81 1.91 -8.05
N ALA A 264 -7.56 3.00 -8.78
CA ALA A 264 -6.23 3.37 -9.23
C ALA A 264 -5.23 3.49 -8.08
N ASN A 265 -5.53 4.32 -7.08
CA ASN A 265 -4.64 4.51 -5.92
C ASN A 265 -4.43 3.24 -5.12
N TYR A 266 -5.48 2.43 -4.99
CA TYR A 266 -5.39 1.14 -4.31
C TYR A 266 -4.44 0.19 -5.05
N LEU A 267 -4.64 0.00 -6.36
CA LEU A 267 -3.81 -0.89 -7.17
C LEU A 267 -2.36 -0.41 -7.28
N GLN A 268 -2.14 0.89 -7.46
CA GLN A 268 -0.79 1.48 -7.45
C GLN A 268 -0.05 1.17 -6.15
N THR A 269 -0.76 1.17 -5.02
CA THR A 269 -0.18 0.86 -3.72
C THR A 269 0.15 -0.62 -3.59
N ILE A 270 -0.80 -1.51 -3.89
CA ILE A 270 -0.58 -2.95 -3.71
C ILE A 270 0.47 -3.51 -4.68
N PHE A 271 0.57 -2.97 -5.89
CA PHE A 271 1.57 -3.40 -6.85
C PHE A 271 3.01 -2.97 -6.50
N ARG A 272 3.21 -2.11 -5.48
CA ARG A 272 4.57 -1.81 -4.98
C ARG A 272 5.31 -3.04 -4.47
N VAL A 273 4.59 -4.03 -3.95
CA VAL A 273 5.19 -5.28 -3.47
C VAL A 273 5.39 -6.33 -4.55
N GLN A 274 4.85 -6.11 -5.76
CA GLN A 274 4.96 -7.04 -6.89
C GLN A 274 6.29 -6.93 -7.64
N SER A 275 7.14 -5.94 -7.35
CA SER A 275 8.44 -5.81 -7.99
C SER A 275 9.27 -7.08 -7.81
N PRO A 276 9.88 -7.63 -8.88
CA PRO A 276 10.77 -8.77 -8.77
C PRO A 276 11.94 -8.50 -7.82
N CYS A 277 12.32 -9.49 -7.06
CA CYS A 277 13.49 -9.43 -6.19
C CYS A 277 14.23 -10.76 -6.21
N ASN A 278 15.51 -10.69 -6.54
CA ASN A 278 16.43 -11.81 -6.44
C ASN A 278 17.61 -11.36 -5.59
N LYS A 279 17.66 -11.77 -4.35
CA LYS A 279 18.73 -11.40 -3.42
C LYS A 279 19.44 -12.67 -2.94
N ASP A 280 20.75 -12.74 -3.16
CA ASP A 280 21.60 -13.88 -2.79
C ASP A 280 21.06 -15.23 -3.32
N GLY A 281 20.52 -15.25 -4.54
CA GLY A 281 19.94 -16.42 -5.18
C GLY A 281 18.54 -16.82 -4.66
N LYS A 282 17.96 -16.02 -3.76
CA LYS A 282 16.59 -16.20 -3.27
C LYS A 282 15.63 -15.32 -4.05
N ILE A 283 14.84 -15.96 -4.92
CA ILE A 283 13.81 -15.28 -5.70
C ILE A 283 12.55 -15.08 -4.85
N LYS A 284 12.00 -13.86 -4.85
CA LYS A 284 10.71 -13.54 -4.25
C LYS A 284 9.58 -14.19 -5.08
N ARG A 285 9.03 -15.31 -4.60
CA ARG A 285 7.97 -16.06 -5.31
C ARG A 285 6.57 -15.53 -5.07
N CYS A 286 6.34 -14.90 -3.91
CA CYS A 286 5.04 -14.35 -3.52
C CYS A 286 5.22 -12.96 -2.92
N CYS A 287 4.19 -12.14 -3.06
CA CYS A 287 4.02 -10.90 -2.33
C CYS A 287 2.59 -10.85 -1.76
N TYR A 288 2.40 -10.04 -0.72
CA TYR A 288 1.23 -10.15 0.14
C TYR A 288 0.57 -8.79 0.36
N VAL A 289 -0.75 -8.78 0.32
CA VAL A 289 -1.58 -7.63 0.68
C VAL A 289 -2.42 -8.00 1.88
N PHE A 290 -2.37 -7.20 2.93
CA PHE A 290 -3.23 -7.31 4.09
C PHE A 290 -4.17 -6.11 4.12
N ASP A 291 -5.44 -6.34 3.79
CA ASP A 291 -6.46 -5.30 3.83
C ASP A 291 -7.42 -5.57 4.99
N PHE A 292 -7.58 -4.56 5.84
CA PHE A 292 -8.42 -4.63 7.03
C PHE A 292 -9.81 -4.00 6.80
N ALA A 293 -10.19 -3.80 5.53
CA ALA A 293 -11.51 -3.34 5.11
C ALA A 293 -12.02 -4.17 3.91
N PRO A 294 -12.57 -5.38 4.14
CA PRO A 294 -12.90 -6.34 3.09
C PRO A 294 -13.86 -5.81 2.03
N ASP A 295 -14.81 -4.95 2.40
CA ASP A 295 -15.77 -4.37 1.44
C ASP A 295 -15.07 -3.47 0.41
N ARG A 296 -14.03 -2.77 0.81
CA ARG A 296 -13.17 -2.00 -0.08
C ARG A 296 -12.44 -2.91 -1.07
N THR A 297 -11.84 -3.98 -0.58
CA THR A 297 -11.11 -4.95 -1.42
C THR A 297 -12.02 -5.55 -2.47
N LEU A 298 -13.21 -6.01 -2.09
CA LEU A 298 -14.20 -6.58 -3.01
C LEU A 298 -14.63 -5.57 -4.08
N LYS A 299 -14.87 -4.31 -3.69
CA LYS A 299 -15.19 -3.23 -4.64
C LYS A 299 -14.06 -3.03 -5.65
N MET A 300 -12.81 -2.93 -5.18
CA MET A 300 -11.65 -2.71 -6.06
C MET A 300 -11.42 -3.86 -7.04
N VAL A 301 -11.56 -5.10 -6.58
CA VAL A 301 -11.45 -6.29 -7.44
C VAL A 301 -12.56 -6.29 -8.49
N ALA A 302 -13.81 -5.96 -8.12
CA ALA A 302 -14.93 -5.88 -9.04
C ALA A 302 -14.74 -4.78 -10.10
N GLU A 303 -14.26 -3.60 -9.72
CA GLU A 303 -13.95 -2.50 -10.65
C GLU A 303 -12.82 -2.89 -11.62
N SER A 304 -11.78 -3.56 -11.13
CA SER A 304 -10.69 -4.06 -11.97
C SER A 304 -11.16 -5.12 -12.97
N ALA A 305 -11.97 -6.08 -12.52
CA ALA A 305 -12.50 -7.13 -13.38
C ALA A 305 -13.46 -6.62 -14.47
N ALA A 306 -14.10 -5.48 -14.26
CA ALA A 306 -14.98 -4.86 -15.26
C ALA A 306 -14.21 -4.20 -16.41
N LEU A 307 -12.89 -4.06 -16.31
CA LEU A 307 -12.01 -3.47 -17.32
C LEU A 307 -11.19 -4.51 -18.10
N SER A 308 -11.16 -5.75 -17.61
CA SER A 308 -10.54 -6.91 -18.29
C SER A 308 -11.53 -7.60 -19.20
#